data_866d9eddefd9652ff6b47c2b82e4c643
#
_entry.id   866d9eddefd9652ff6b47c2b82e4c643
#
_cell.length_a   1.000
_cell.length_b   1.000
_cell.length_c   1.000
_cell.angle_alpha   90.00
_cell.angle_beta   90.00
_cell.angle_gamma   90.00
#
_symmetry.space_group_name_H-M   'P 1'
#
loop_
_entity.id
_entity.type
_entity.pdbx_description
1 polymer ?
#
loop_
_entity_poly.entity_id
_entity_poly.type
_entity_poly.pdbx_seq_one_letter_code
_entity_poly.pdbx_strand_id
1 'polypeptide(L)'
;MNFEVLVKHISTIQNTLQAQAAHAVNLALTSRNWLMGCYIVEFEQNGEDRAAYGEQLLKKLEQRLKTKGLNERRFREFRRLYLVYPQLKESVTQYIASQIQIRQSLTAEFTEPIRRLVTAGSENGVWKLSTEHPQTETWMIPADRLFNRLSSTHLNTISGIENPIKRAFYEMETIRGCWSVKELERQIASLYYERSGLSKNKEALSALVQQQVTLLQPKDVINTPVTLEFLGLNERALVTENDLEQSILDNLQHFLLEMGHGFCFEARQKRILIDEDYFFADLVFYHRILKCHIIVELKIDKFRHEYASQLNMYLNYFKAEVMQPDNNPPIGILLCTEKGDTLVKYATAGLDPNIFVQKYMIELPSEEEIKEFIASSNY
;
A
#
# COMPACT_ATOMS: atom_id res chain seq x y z
N MET A 1 22.07 -28.64 -24.09
CA MET A 1 21.46 -27.96 -22.91
C MET A 1 21.90 -28.74 -21.69
N ASN A 2 22.52 -28.08 -20.71
CA ASN A 2 22.90 -28.73 -19.45
C ASN A 2 21.72 -28.74 -18.46
N PHE A 3 21.84 -29.52 -17.37
CA PHE A 3 20.77 -29.69 -16.39
C PHE A 3 20.34 -28.37 -15.71
N GLU A 4 21.27 -27.50 -15.38
CA GLU A 4 21.01 -26.18 -14.77
C GLU A 4 20.19 -25.26 -15.69
N VAL A 5 20.48 -25.28 -16.98
CA VAL A 5 19.70 -24.53 -17.99
C VAL A 5 18.29 -25.10 -18.12
N LEU A 6 18.14 -26.43 -18.06
CA LEU A 6 16.83 -27.08 -18.06
C LEU A 6 16.01 -26.68 -16.84
N VAL A 7 16.58 -26.74 -15.65
CA VAL A 7 15.92 -26.33 -14.38
C VAL A 7 15.49 -24.86 -14.47
N LYS A 8 16.35 -23.96 -14.94
CA LYS A 8 16.05 -22.56 -15.11
C LYS A 8 14.87 -22.33 -16.07
N HIS A 9 14.86 -23.02 -17.22
CA HIS A 9 13.76 -22.88 -18.19
C HIS A 9 12.43 -23.39 -17.62
N ILE A 10 12.43 -24.54 -16.97
CA ILE A 10 11.20 -25.10 -16.35
C ILE A 10 10.68 -24.15 -15.26
N SER A 11 11.56 -23.65 -14.37
CA SER A 11 11.16 -22.69 -13.33
C SER A 11 10.61 -21.40 -13.93
N THR A 12 11.23 -20.87 -14.98
CA THR A 12 10.76 -19.66 -15.66
C THR A 12 9.38 -19.86 -16.27
N ILE A 13 9.17 -20.97 -17.01
CA ILE A 13 7.87 -21.31 -17.62
C ILE A 13 6.80 -21.46 -16.54
N GLN A 14 7.08 -22.23 -15.49
CA GLN A 14 6.18 -22.44 -14.37
C GLN A 14 5.74 -21.11 -13.74
N ASN A 15 6.68 -20.29 -13.34
CA ASN A 15 6.41 -19.03 -12.66
C ASN A 15 5.65 -18.03 -13.56
N THR A 16 6.06 -17.93 -14.83
CA THR A 16 5.42 -17.01 -15.79
C THR A 16 3.97 -17.38 -16.06
N LEU A 17 3.72 -18.66 -16.39
CA LEU A 17 2.37 -19.12 -16.71
C LEU A 17 1.46 -19.14 -15.48
N GLN A 18 1.99 -19.46 -14.30
CA GLN A 18 1.22 -19.40 -13.05
C GLN A 18 0.82 -17.95 -12.72
N ALA A 19 1.73 -16.99 -12.87
CA ALA A 19 1.43 -15.57 -12.68
C ALA A 19 0.38 -15.06 -13.67
N GLN A 20 0.47 -15.43 -14.94
CA GLN A 20 -0.52 -15.08 -15.96
C GLN A 20 -1.91 -15.66 -15.64
N ALA A 21 -1.98 -16.92 -15.21
CA ALA A 21 -3.23 -17.55 -14.81
C ALA A 21 -3.86 -16.84 -13.59
N ALA A 22 -3.06 -16.53 -12.56
CA ALA A 22 -3.52 -15.79 -11.39
C ALA A 22 -4.04 -14.39 -11.77
N HIS A 23 -3.34 -13.69 -12.66
CA HIS A 23 -3.77 -12.39 -13.17
C HIS A 23 -5.10 -12.48 -13.92
N ALA A 24 -5.25 -13.43 -14.84
CA ALA A 24 -6.49 -13.64 -15.59
C ALA A 24 -7.68 -13.95 -14.65
N VAL A 25 -7.47 -14.78 -13.63
CA VAL A 25 -8.50 -15.07 -12.61
C VAL A 25 -8.89 -13.79 -11.85
N ASN A 26 -7.93 -12.95 -11.47
CA ASN A 26 -8.21 -11.69 -10.77
C ASN A 26 -9.05 -10.73 -11.64
N LEU A 27 -8.70 -10.56 -12.92
CA LEU A 27 -9.47 -9.73 -13.84
C LEU A 27 -10.91 -10.24 -14.01
N ALA A 28 -11.08 -11.55 -14.16
CA ALA A 28 -12.39 -12.18 -14.26
C ALA A 28 -13.23 -11.98 -12.99
N LEU A 29 -12.63 -12.15 -11.80
CA LEU A 29 -13.33 -11.95 -10.53
C LEU A 29 -13.69 -10.49 -10.30
N THR A 30 -12.80 -9.56 -10.62
CA THR A 30 -13.05 -8.12 -10.50
C THR A 30 -14.19 -7.70 -11.42
N SER A 31 -14.15 -8.11 -12.69
CA SER A 31 -15.20 -7.83 -13.66
C SER A 31 -16.54 -8.40 -13.25
N ARG A 32 -16.58 -9.65 -12.81
CA ARG A 32 -17.79 -10.30 -12.30
C ARG A 32 -18.40 -9.55 -11.12
N ASN A 33 -17.58 -9.23 -10.11
CA ASN A 33 -18.05 -8.60 -8.89
C ASN A 33 -18.54 -7.17 -9.15
N TRP A 34 -17.84 -6.42 -10.00
CA TRP A 34 -18.22 -5.07 -10.40
C TRP A 34 -19.55 -5.08 -11.19
N LEU A 35 -19.73 -6.01 -12.14
CA LEU A 35 -20.97 -6.16 -12.91
C LEU A 35 -22.16 -6.56 -12.04
N MET A 36 -21.97 -7.50 -11.11
CA MET A 36 -23.03 -7.84 -10.16
C MET A 36 -23.45 -6.62 -9.33
N GLY A 37 -22.47 -5.80 -8.90
CA GLY A 37 -22.76 -4.53 -8.21
C GLY A 37 -23.51 -3.55 -9.11
N CYS A 38 -23.11 -3.42 -10.38
CA CYS A 38 -23.79 -2.60 -11.37
C CYS A 38 -25.28 -2.98 -11.52
N TYR A 39 -25.57 -4.26 -11.72
CA TYR A 39 -26.95 -4.73 -11.86
C TYR A 39 -27.81 -4.54 -10.60
N ILE A 40 -27.20 -4.74 -9.43
CA ILE A 40 -27.91 -4.50 -8.17
C ILE A 40 -28.29 -3.03 -8.06
N VAL A 41 -27.35 -2.11 -8.32
CA VAL A 41 -27.62 -0.66 -8.23
C VAL A 41 -28.61 -0.20 -9.30
N GLU A 42 -28.49 -0.73 -10.53
CA GLU A 42 -29.41 -0.42 -11.60
C GLU A 42 -30.84 -0.87 -11.28
N PHE A 43 -30.99 -2.07 -10.74
CA PHE A 43 -32.30 -2.54 -10.28
C PHE A 43 -32.86 -1.69 -9.14
N GLU A 44 -32.04 -1.30 -8.15
CA GLU A 44 -32.46 -0.42 -7.06
C GLU A 44 -32.92 0.96 -7.55
N GLN A 45 -32.34 1.48 -8.64
CA GLN A 45 -32.66 2.80 -9.18
C GLN A 45 -33.80 2.79 -10.19
N ASN A 46 -33.82 1.83 -11.10
CA ASN A 46 -34.68 1.83 -12.29
C ASN A 46 -35.52 0.57 -12.46
N GLY A 47 -35.43 -0.44 -11.57
CA GLY A 47 -36.18 -1.69 -11.68
C GLY A 47 -37.68 -1.47 -11.54
N GLU A 48 -38.48 -2.07 -12.45
CA GLU A 48 -39.95 -2.00 -12.41
C GLU A 48 -40.49 -2.57 -11.12
N ASP A 49 -39.91 -3.66 -10.59
CA ASP A 49 -40.31 -4.37 -9.38
C ASP A 49 -39.60 -3.89 -8.11
N ARG A 50 -38.84 -2.79 -8.15
CA ARG A 50 -38.02 -2.34 -7.01
C ARG A 50 -38.80 -2.17 -5.72
N ALA A 51 -40.05 -1.68 -5.81
CA ALA A 51 -40.91 -1.47 -4.66
C ALA A 51 -41.32 -2.78 -3.95
N ALA A 52 -41.38 -3.88 -4.71
CA ALA A 52 -41.75 -5.20 -4.16
C ALA A 52 -40.60 -5.86 -3.40
N TYR A 53 -39.33 -5.45 -3.68
CA TYR A 53 -38.14 -6.04 -3.06
C TYR A 53 -37.55 -5.15 -1.95
N GLY A 54 -37.57 -3.83 -2.13
CA GLY A 54 -37.13 -2.86 -1.13
C GLY A 54 -35.83 -3.23 -0.41
N GLU A 55 -35.76 -2.99 0.90
CA GLU A 55 -34.61 -3.30 1.75
C GLU A 55 -34.21 -4.78 1.80
N GLN A 56 -35.09 -5.70 1.39
CA GLN A 56 -34.84 -7.14 1.41
C GLN A 56 -34.26 -7.69 0.08
N LEU A 57 -33.98 -6.85 -0.92
CA LEU A 57 -33.48 -7.26 -2.23
C LEU A 57 -32.32 -8.25 -2.14
N LEU A 58 -31.27 -7.90 -1.41
CA LEU A 58 -30.04 -8.70 -1.34
C LEU A 58 -30.28 -10.07 -0.68
N LYS A 59 -31.13 -10.10 0.34
CA LYS A 59 -31.55 -11.34 1.00
C LYS A 59 -32.38 -12.23 0.09
N LYS A 60 -33.29 -11.65 -0.68
CA LYS A 60 -34.11 -12.38 -1.66
C LYS A 60 -33.25 -12.91 -2.81
N LEU A 61 -32.22 -12.15 -3.26
CA LEU A 61 -31.25 -12.62 -4.26
C LEU A 61 -30.50 -13.85 -3.75
N GLU A 62 -29.99 -13.82 -2.50
CA GLU A 62 -29.32 -14.97 -1.88
C GLU A 62 -30.24 -16.21 -1.87
N GLN A 63 -31.47 -16.06 -1.42
CA GLN A 63 -32.43 -17.16 -1.32
C GLN A 63 -32.79 -17.78 -2.69
N ARG A 64 -32.82 -16.95 -3.73
CA ARG A 64 -33.24 -17.39 -5.07
C ARG A 64 -32.09 -17.99 -5.87
N LEU A 65 -30.90 -17.43 -5.76
CA LEU A 65 -29.72 -17.89 -6.51
C LEU A 65 -29.12 -19.17 -5.92
N LYS A 66 -29.11 -19.32 -4.60
CA LYS A 66 -28.58 -20.50 -3.86
C LYS A 66 -27.19 -20.93 -4.31
N THR A 67 -26.36 -19.98 -4.80
CA THR A 67 -25.03 -20.23 -5.34
C THR A 67 -24.00 -20.12 -4.25
N LYS A 68 -23.15 -21.13 -4.08
CA LYS A 68 -22.06 -21.11 -3.11
C LYS A 68 -21.15 -19.87 -3.30
N GLY A 69 -20.97 -19.11 -2.23
CA GLY A 69 -20.13 -17.90 -2.25
C GLY A 69 -20.87 -16.61 -2.67
N LEU A 70 -22.16 -16.67 -3.02
CA LEU A 70 -23.02 -15.51 -3.21
C LEU A 70 -24.01 -15.42 -2.05
N ASN A 71 -23.81 -14.45 -1.18
CA ASN A 71 -24.67 -14.19 -0.04
C ASN A 71 -24.91 -12.68 0.10
N GLU A 72 -25.83 -12.30 0.98
CA GLU A 72 -26.22 -10.92 1.22
C GLU A 72 -25.00 -10.01 1.50
N ARG A 73 -24.04 -10.48 2.31
CA ARG A 73 -22.81 -9.74 2.59
C ARG A 73 -22.01 -9.47 1.32
N ARG A 74 -21.81 -10.48 0.47
CA ARG A 74 -21.08 -10.35 -0.80
C ARG A 74 -21.80 -9.41 -1.76
N PHE A 75 -23.12 -9.44 -1.83
CA PHE A 75 -23.89 -8.50 -2.66
C PHE A 75 -23.73 -7.05 -2.18
N ARG A 76 -23.67 -6.80 -0.87
CA ARG A 76 -23.33 -5.48 -0.34
C ARG A 76 -21.92 -5.04 -0.73
N GLU A 77 -20.94 -5.94 -0.68
CA GLU A 77 -19.55 -5.70 -1.10
C GLU A 77 -19.50 -5.37 -2.60
N PHE A 78 -20.19 -6.10 -3.45
CA PHE A 78 -20.23 -5.84 -4.89
C PHE A 78 -20.93 -4.52 -5.23
N ARG A 79 -22.05 -4.24 -4.57
CA ARG A 79 -22.74 -2.95 -4.69
C ARG A 79 -21.82 -1.78 -4.33
N ARG A 80 -21.10 -1.88 -3.23
CA ARG A 80 -20.12 -0.88 -2.80
C ARG A 80 -18.98 -0.74 -3.80
N LEU A 81 -18.44 -1.85 -4.30
CA LEU A 81 -17.39 -1.86 -5.31
C LEU A 81 -17.78 -1.04 -6.55
N TYR A 82 -18.99 -1.24 -7.06
CA TYR A 82 -19.49 -0.48 -8.20
C TYR A 82 -19.64 1.01 -7.89
N LEU A 83 -20.22 1.36 -6.75
CA LEU A 83 -20.46 2.74 -6.35
C LEU A 83 -19.14 3.52 -6.10
N VAL A 84 -18.13 2.85 -5.57
CA VAL A 84 -16.82 3.46 -5.25
C VAL A 84 -15.92 3.56 -6.47
N TYR A 85 -16.02 2.61 -7.41
CA TYR A 85 -15.15 2.53 -8.59
C TYR A 85 -15.92 2.56 -9.92
N PRO A 86 -16.70 3.63 -10.20
CA PRO A 86 -17.42 3.74 -11.46
C PRO A 86 -16.46 3.85 -12.66
N GLN A 87 -15.24 4.36 -12.45
CA GLN A 87 -14.19 4.47 -13.48
C GLN A 87 -13.75 3.11 -14.05
N LEU A 88 -13.97 1.99 -13.37
CA LEU A 88 -13.64 0.65 -13.88
C LEU A 88 -14.52 0.21 -15.06
N LYS A 89 -15.61 0.92 -15.36
CA LYS A 89 -16.57 0.58 -16.42
C LYS A 89 -15.88 0.25 -17.74
N GLU A 90 -15.01 1.13 -18.20
CA GLU A 90 -14.33 0.95 -19.49
C GLU A 90 -13.40 -0.26 -19.50
N SER A 91 -12.55 -0.41 -18.47
CA SER A 91 -11.63 -1.55 -18.32
C SER A 91 -12.37 -2.89 -18.25
N VAL A 92 -13.48 -2.95 -17.51
CA VAL A 92 -14.34 -4.13 -17.39
C VAL A 92 -14.99 -4.45 -18.74
N THR A 93 -15.50 -3.45 -19.44
CA THR A 93 -16.14 -3.63 -20.76
C THR A 93 -15.15 -4.13 -21.79
N GLN A 94 -13.96 -3.54 -21.86
CA GLN A 94 -12.89 -3.97 -22.78
C GLN A 94 -12.44 -5.40 -22.48
N TYR A 95 -12.24 -5.74 -21.20
CA TYR A 95 -11.89 -7.10 -20.79
C TYR A 95 -12.93 -8.11 -21.24
N ILE A 96 -14.21 -7.84 -21.02
CA ILE A 96 -15.30 -8.75 -21.42
C ILE A 96 -15.39 -8.87 -22.96
N ALA A 97 -15.26 -7.75 -23.68
CA ALA A 97 -15.26 -7.75 -25.14
C ALA A 97 -14.12 -8.63 -25.69
N SER A 98 -12.93 -8.54 -25.12
CA SER A 98 -11.79 -9.39 -25.51
C SER A 98 -12.05 -10.88 -25.28
N GLN A 99 -12.71 -11.24 -24.17
CA GLN A 99 -13.06 -12.63 -23.87
C GLN A 99 -14.14 -13.18 -24.81
N ILE A 100 -15.08 -12.35 -25.24
CA ILE A 100 -16.12 -12.74 -26.21
C ILE A 100 -15.51 -13.00 -27.58
N GLN A 101 -14.61 -12.13 -28.04
CA GLN A 101 -13.92 -12.34 -29.33
C GLN A 101 -13.13 -13.65 -29.38
N ILE A 102 -12.43 -13.98 -28.28
CA ILE A 102 -11.69 -15.25 -28.14
C ILE A 102 -12.65 -16.44 -28.18
N ARG A 103 -13.86 -16.34 -27.61
CA ARG A 103 -14.85 -17.42 -27.56
C ARG A 103 -15.64 -17.57 -28.87
N GLN A 104 -15.86 -16.49 -29.60
CA GLN A 104 -16.53 -16.57 -30.91
C GLN A 104 -15.75 -17.41 -31.94
N SER A 105 -14.43 -17.52 -31.73
CA SER A 105 -13.61 -18.46 -32.52
C SER A 105 -13.75 -19.93 -32.09
N LEU A 106 -14.40 -20.21 -30.96
CA LEU A 106 -14.46 -21.55 -30.35
C LEU A 106 -15.88 -22.13 -30.17
N THR A 107 -16.94 -21.34 -29.90
CA THR A 107 -18.34 -21.83 -29.80
C THR A 107 -19.38 -20.70 -29.79
N ALA A 108 -20.44 -20.83 -30.62
CA ALA A 108 -21.45 -19.79 -30.82
C ALA A 108 -22.56 -19.68 -29.74
N GLU A 109 -22.64 -20.61 -28.79
CA GLU A 109 -23.83 -20.79 -27.93
C GLU A 109 -23.91 -19.95 -26.62
N PHE A 110 -22.84 -19.30 -26.20
CA PHE A 110 -22.80 -18.62 -24.89
C PHE A 110 -22.78 -17.09 -24.93
N THR A 111 -22.99 -16.45 -26.07
CA THR A 111 -22.65 -15.05 -26.31
C THR A 111 -23.79 -14.04 -26.16
N GLU A 112 -25.05 -14.44 -26.24
CA GLU A 112 -26.20 -13.53 -26.31
C GLU A 112 -26.37 -12.62 -25.05
N PRO A 113 -26.35 -13.12 -23.81
CA PRO A 113 -26.58 -12.26 -22.63
C PRO A 113 -25.48 -11.22 -22.44
N ILE A 114 -24.22 -11.60 -22.68
CA ILE A 114 -23.05 -10.73 -22.47
C ILE A 114 -22.89 -9.76 -23.65
N ARG A 115 -23.26 -10.16 -24.86
CA ARG A 115 -23.26 -9.29 -26.04
C ARG A 115 -24.26 -8.15 -25.91
N ARG A 116 -25.43 -8.38 -25.32
CA ARG A 116 -26.40 -7.32 -24.98
C ARG A 116 -25.84 -6.30 -24.00
N LEU A 117 -25.00 -6.74 -23.08
CA LEU A 117 -24.29 -5.86 -22.14
C LEU A 117 -23.31 -4.90 -22.84
N VAL A 118 -22.57 -5.38 -23.83
CA VAL A 118 -21.55 -4.61 -24.56
C VAL A 118 -22.22 -3.73 -25.62
N THR A 119 -23.27 -4.22 -26.32
CA THR A 119 -23.95 -3.49 -27.40
C THR A 119 -25.04 -2.54 -26.93
N ALA A 120 -25.70 -2.80 -25.79
CA ALA A 120 -26.67 -1.88 -25.22
C ALA A 120 -26.03 -0.55 -24.76
N GLY A 121 -24.69 -0.52 -24.62
CA GLY A 121 -23.93 0.72 -24.33
C GLY A 121 -23.71 1.63 -25.54
N SER A 122 -24.04 1.20 -26.80
CA SER A 122 -23.68 1.96 -27.99
C SER A 122 -24.83 2.57 -28.78
N GLU A 123 -26.08 2.11 -28.65
CA GLU A 123 -27.13 2.59 -29.58
C GLU A 123 -28.44 3.13 -28.99
N ASN A 124 -28.81 2.90 -27.74
CA ASN A 124 -30.01 3.55 -27.16
C ASN A 124 -29.87 3.79 -25.64
N GLY A 125 -29.31 4.87 -25.29
CA GLY A 125 -29.73 5.88 -24.33
C GLY A 125 -30.33 5.49 -22.99
N VAL A 126 -29.82 4.53 -22.22
CA VAL A 126 -30.30 4.32 -20.85
C VAL A 126 -29.19 4.42 -19.78
N TRP A 127 -27.95 4.55 -20.18
CA TRP A 127 -26.86 4.88 -19.25
C TRP A 127 -26.71 6.40 -19.09
N LYS A 128 -27.79 7.10 -18.77
CA LYS A 128 -27.69 8.41 -18.12
C LYS A 128 -27.34 8.19 -16.66
N LEU A 129 -26.08 7.81 -16.39
CA LEU A 129 -25.46 8.33 -15.17
C LEU A 129 -25.61 9.83 -15.25
N SER A 130 -26.29 10.42 -14.27
CA SER A 130 -26.31 11.86 -14.09
C SER A 130 -24.85 12.32 -14.15
N THR A 131 -24.52 13.05 -15.21
CA THR A 131 -23.20 13.60 -15.47
C THR A 131 -22.86 14.78 -14.54
N GLU A 132 -23.48 14.82 -13.39
CA GLU A 132 -23.10 15.64 -12.26
C GLU A 132 -22.25 14.82 -11.29
N HIS A 133 -21.12 14.28 -11.76
CA HIS A 133 -20.01 14.05 -10.87
C HIS A 133 -19.44 15.41 -10.53
N PRO A 134 -19.35 15.76 -9.22
CA PRO A 134 -18.57 16.91 -8.82
C PRO A 134 -17.18 16.72 -9.43
N GLN A 135 -16.65 17.78 -10.00
CA GLN A 135 -15.36 17.97 -10.66
C GLN A 135 -14.40 16.82 -10.35
N THR A 136 -13.92 16.12 -11.39
CA THR A 136 -12.90 15.07 -11.35
C THR A 136 -11.89 15.41 -10.27
N GLU A 137 -12.08 14.80 -9.09
CA GLU A 137 -11.16 15.01 -7.99
C GLU A 137 -9.81 14.49 -8.45
N THR A 138 -8.82 15.34 -8.35
CA THR A 138 -7.39 15.12 -8.67
C THR A 138 -6.78 13.88 -7.99
N TRP A 139 -7.56 13.19 -7.16
CA TRP A 139 -7.17 12.05 -6.30
C TRP A 139 -7.48 10.67 -6.88
N MET A 140 -8.09 10.57 -8.05
CA MET A 140 -8.49 9.27 -8.60
C MET A 140 -7.31 8.58 -9.31
N ILE A 141 -7.00 7.37 -8.86
CA ILE A 141 -6.03 6.52 -9.58
C ILE A 141 -6.67 6.05 -10.89
N PRO A 142 -5.92 6.08 -12.02
CA PRO A 142 -6.40 5.61 -13.30
C PRO A 142 -6.97 4.18 -13.24
N ALA A 143 -8.11 3.97 -13.91
CA ALA A 143 -8.85 2.71 -13.87
C ALA A 143 -8.03 1.50 -14.31
N ASP A 144 -7.19 1.67 -15.32
CA ASP A 144 -6.30 0.63 -15.85
C ASP A 144 -5.29 0.14 -14.80
N ARG A 145 -4.79 1.04 -13.95
CA ARG A 145 -3.89 0.69 -12.85
C ARG A 145 -4.59 -0.08 -11.76
N LEU A 146 -5.77 0.39 -11.33
CA LEU A 146 -6.58 -0.32 -10.34
C LEU A 146 -6.94 -1.72 -10.83
N PHE A 147 -7.42 -1.82 -12.07
CA PHE A 147 -7.89 -3.06 -12.66
C PHE A 147 -6.79 -4.09 -12.87
N ASN A 148 -5.60 -3.65 -13.33
CA ASN A 148 -4.49 -4.55 -13.64
C ASN A 148 -3.56 -4.85 -12.46
N ARG A 149 -3.55 -4.02 -11.40
CA ARG A 149 -2.59 -4.14 -10.31
C ARG A 149 -3.20 -4.61 -8.98
N LEU A 150 -4.50 -4.37 -8.78
CA LEU A 150 -5.19 -4.76 -7.55
C LEU A 150 -6.07 -5.99 -7.78
N SER A 151 -6.07 -6.90 -6.81
CA SER A 151 -7.01 -8.02 -6.85
C SER A 151 -8.42 -7.56 -6.45
N SER A 152 -9.43 -8.36 -6.83
CA SER A 152 -10.81 -8.13 -6.39
C SER A 152 -10.96 -8.01 -4.87
N THR A 153 -10.13 -8.72 -4.10
CA THR A 153 -10.12 -8.64 -2.63
C THR A 153 -9.51 -7.33 -2.15
N HIS A 154 -8.40 -6.86 -2.74
CA HIS A 154 -7.84 -5.54 -2.45
C HIS A 154 -8.87 -4.44 -2.66
N LEU A 155 -9.49 -4.40 -3.83
CA LEU A 155 -10.50 -3.40 -4.17
C LEU A 155 -11.69 -3.44 -3.20
N ASN A 156 -12.10 -4.64 -2.78
CA ASN A 156 -13.18 -4.80 -1.81
C ASN A 156 -12.79 -4.25 -0.43
N THR A 157 -11.60 -4.57 0.07
CA THR A 157 -11.08 -4.05 1.35
C THR A 157 -10.99 -2.53 1.31
N ILE A 158 -10.35 -1.97 0.28
CA ILE A 158 -10.13 -0.52 0.14
C ILE A 158 -11.46 0.23 -0.08
N SER A 159 -12.41 -0.35 -0.80
CA SER A 159 -13.74 0.27 -1.00
C SER A 159 -14.51 0.52 0.30
N GLY A 160 -14.13 -0.14 1.40
CA GLY A 160 -14.67 0.11 2.74
C GLY A 160 -14.19 1.40 3.38
N ILE A 161 -13.18 2.05 2.82
CA ILE A 161 -12.64 3.32 3.33
C ILE A 161 -13.49 4.46 2.79
N GLU A 162 -14.21 5.16 3.68
CA GLU A 162 -15.14 6.23 3.29
C GLU A 162 -14.41 7.47 2.76
N ASN A 163 -13.30 7.87 3.41
CA ASN A 163 -12.53 9.05 3.00
C ASN A 163 -11.84 8.80 1.65
N PRO A 164 -12.14 9.58 0.58
CA PRO A 164 -11.61 9.35 -0.76
C PRO A 164 -10.07 9.51 -0.83
N ILE A 165 -9.51 10.45 -0.08
CA ILE A 165 -8.07 10.73 -0.05
C ILE A 165 -7.33 9.58 0.64
N LYS A 166 -7.82 9.12 1.79
CA LYS A 166 -7.28 7.96 2.49
C LYS A 166 -7.38 6.70 1.63
N ARG A 167 -8.48 6.54 0.90
CA ARG A 167 -8.66 5.44 -0.04
C ARG A 167 -7.62 5.47 -1.16
N ALA A 168 -7.46 6.61 -1.85
CA ALA A 168 -6.47 6.79 -2.90
C ALA A 168 -5.04 6.54 -2.41
N PHE A 169 -4.72 6.93 -1.18
CA PHE A 169 -3.45 6.63 -0.55
C PHE A 169 -3.20 5.11 -0.45
N TYR A 170 -4.15 4.34 0.09
CA TYR A 170 -4.00 2.89 0.21
C TYR A 170 -4.01 2.18 -1.15
N GLU A 171 -4.77 2.65 -2.13
CA GLU A 171 -4.71 2.17 -3.52
C GLU A 171 -3.29 2.29 -4.07
N MET A 172 -2.73 3.48 -3.97
CA MET A 172 -1.41 3.78 -4.48
C MET A 172 -0.32 3.00 -3.74
N GLU A 173 -0.31 3.00 -2.41
CA GLU A 173 0.69 2.28 -1.62
C GLU A 173 0.62 0.77 -1.86
N THR A 174 -0.58 0.20 -1.99
CA THR A 174 -0.76 -1.21 -2.33
C THR A 174 -0.18 -1.54 -3.70
N ILE A 175 -0.39 -0.66 -4.70
CA ILE A 175 0.16 -0.85 -6.05
C ILE A 175 1.70 -0.72 -6.03
N ARG A 176 2.23 0.29 -5.35
CA ARG A 176 3.67 0.58 -5.31
C ARG A 176 4.45 -0.46 -4.51
N GLY A 177 3.93 -0.82 -3.34
CA GLY A 177 4.52 -1.81 -2.45
C GLY A 177 4.25 -3.25 -2.87
N CYS A 178 3.38 -3.47 -3.86
CA CYS A 178 2.89 -4.81 -4.24
C CYS A 178 2.35 -5.59 -3.02
N TRP A 179 1.65 -4.90 -2.11
CA TRP A 179 1.16 -5.49 -0.87
C TRP A 179 0.22 -6.66 -1.13
N SER A 180 0.32 -7.68 -0.32
CA SER A 180 -0.71 -8.70 -0.19
C SER A 180 -1.95 -8.15 0.52
N VAL A 181 -3.06 -8.86 0.44
CA VAL A 181 -4.30 -8.46 1.17
C VAL A 181 -4.06 -8.35 2.67
N LYS A 182 -3.28 -9.28 3.24
CA LYS A 182 -2.94 -9.26 4.69
C LYS A 182 -2.10 -8.05 5.08
N GLU A 183 -1.13 -7.69 4.23
CA GLU A 183 -0.31 -6.50 4.43
C GLU A 183 -1.14 -5.22 4.34
N LEU A 184 -2.04 -5.13 3.35
CA LEU A 184 -2.97 -4.01 3.25
C LEU A 184 -3.86 -3.89 4.49
N GLU A 185 -4.47 -4.99 4.94
CA GLU A 185 -5.32 -5.03 6.15
C GLU A 185 -4.53 -4.59 7.39
N ARG A 186 -3.29 -5.07 7.54
CA ARG A 186 -2.38 -4.65 8.61
C ARG A 186 -2.10 -3.15 8.53
N GLN A 187 -1.74 -2.61 7.36
CA GLN A 187 -1.43 -1.20 7.21
C GLN A 187 -2.64 -0.30 7.46
N ILE A 188 -3.86 -0.76 7.13
CA ILE A 188 -5.09 -0.06 7.49
C ILE A 188 -5.29 -0.08 9.01
N ALA A 189 -5.11 -1.23 9.65
CA ALA A 189 -5.29 -1.39 11.10
C ALA A 189 -4.24 -0.59 11.91
N SER A 190 -3.00 -0.51 11.43
CA SER A 190 -1.93 0.28 12.05
C SER A 190 -1.99 1.77 11.73
N LEU A 191 -3.02 2.22 11.02
CA LEU A 191 -3.23 3.62 10.64
C LEU A 191 -2.06 4.23 9.87
N TYR A 192 -1.54 3.48 8.91
CA TYR A 192 -0.40 3.89 8.11
C TYR A 192 -0.58 5.26 7.43
N TYR A 193 -1.80 5.56 6.92
CA TYR A 193 -2.13 6.87 6.33
C TYR A 193 -1.92 8.01 7.32
N GLU A 194 -2.41 7.87 8.53
CA GLU A 194 -2.31 8.88 9.58
C GLU A 194 -0.86 9.07 10.04
N ARG A 195 -0.12 7.98 10.19
CA ARG A 195 1.28 7.98 10.62
C ARG A 195 2.26 8.46 9.55
N SER A 196 1.92 8.32 8.28
CA SER A 196 2.81 8.71 7.17
C SER A 196 3.12 10.21 7.08
N GLY A 197 2.41 11.05 7.86
CA GLY A 197 2.51 12.51 7.77
C GLY A 197 1.85 13.10 6.51
N LEU A 198 1.55 12.30 5.50
CA LEU A 198 0.90 12.72 4.25
C LEU A 198 -0.56 13.14 4.47
N SER A 199 -1.18 12.67 5.54
CA SER A 199 -2.53 13.09 5.94
C SER A 199 -2.63 14.60 6.21
N LYS A 200 -1.51 15.25 6.56
CA LYS A 200 -1.42 16.69 6.79
C LYS A 200 -0.98 17.49 5.56
N ASN A 201 -0.33 16.83 4.61
CA ASN A 201 0.20 17.46 3.38
C ASN A 201 -0.56 16.95 2.15
N LYS A 202 -1.72 17.55 1.89
CA LYS A 202 -2.59 17.18 0.75
C LYS A 202 -1.91 17.38 -0.60
N GLU A 203 -0.99 18.34 -0.72
CA GLU A 203 -0.27 18.61 -1.96
C GLU A 203 0.77 17.54 -2.26
N ALA A 204 1.53 17.12 -1.23
CA ALA A 204 2.46 16.01 -1.37
C ALA A 204 1.72 14.69 -1.68
N LEU A 205 0.56 14.46 -1.07
CA LEU A 205 -0.26 13.31 -1.37
C LEU A 205 -0.82 13.35 -2.79
N SER A 206 -1.29 14.53 -3.26
CA SER A 206 -1.74 14.72 -4.64
C SER A 206 -0.63 14.44 -5.64
N ALA A 207 0.54 15.01 -5.43
CA ALA A 207 1.72 14.78 -6.26
C ALA A 207 2.10 13.29 -6.33
N LEU A 208 2.00 12.59 -5.20
CA LEU A 208 2.29 11.18 -5.08
C LEU A 208 1.27 10.31 -5.83
N VAL A 209 -0.02 10.62 -5.74
CA VAL A 209 -1.10 9.93 -6.47
C VAL A 209 -0.98 10.16 -7.97
N GLN A 210 -0.63 11.38 -8.41
CA GLN A 210 -0.46 11.74 -9.82
C GLN A 210 0.86 11.26 -10.41
N GLN A 211 1.76 10.67 -9.61
CA GLN A 211 3.15 10.32 -9.99
C GLN A 211 3.98 11.52 -10.48
N GLN A 212 3.61 12.71 -10.13
CA GLN A 212 4.43 13.89 -10.30
C GLN A 212 5.42 13.98 -9.14
N VAL A 213 6.28 12.94 -9.02
CA VAL A 213 7.33 12.90 -7.99
C VAL A 213 8.47 13.82 -8.44
N THR A 214 8.25 15.10 -8.31
CA THR A 214 9.32 16.07 -8.30
C THR A 214 9.58 16.43 -6.84
N LEU A 215 10.69 15.88 -6.29
CA LEU A 215 11.25 16.27 -4.99
C LEU A 215 10.43 15.87 -3.75
N LEU A 216 10.25 14.57 -3.51
CA LEU A 216 9.96 14.09 -2.17
C LEU A 216 11.12 14.43 -1.24
N GLN A 217 10.84 15.18 -0.19
CA GLN A 217 11.83 15.41 0.87
C GLN A 217 11.91 14.18 1.79
N PRO A 218 13.05 13.91 2.43
CA PRO A 218 13.19 12.77 3.35
C PRO A 218 12.08 12.66 4.39
N LYS A 219 11.63 13.78 4.94
CA LYS A 219 10.54 13.86 5.92
C LYS A 219 9.16 13.39 5.41
N ASP A 220 8.98 13.39 4.09
CA ASP A 220 7.71 12.96 3.45
C ASP A 220 7.68 11.46 3.19
N VAL A 221 8.82 10.78 3.33
CA VAL A 221 9.01 9.35 3.02
C VAL A 221 9.21 8.51 4.27
N ILE A 222 9.73 9.12 5.35
CA ILE A 222 10.03 8.41 6.61
C ILE A 222 8.81 8.44 7.53
N ASN A 223 8.26 7.27 7.81
CA ASN A 223 7.08 7.13 8.67
C ASN A 223 7.38 7.42 10.14
N THR A 224 6.40 7.95 10.86
CA THR A 224 6.47 8.24 12.30
C THR A 224 5.10 8.08 12.96
N PRO A 225 4.96 7.31 14.02
CA PRO A 225 5.95 6.38 14.60
C PRO A 225 6.08 5.09 13.76
N VAL A 226 7.20 4.39 13.88
CA VAL A 226 7.43 3.07 13.28
C VAL A 226 6.79 2.01 14.16
N THR A 227 6.00 1.12 13.59
CA THR A 227 5.29 0.06 14.34
C THR A 227 5.93 -1.30 14.04
N LEU A 228 6.42 -1.97 15.07
CA LEU A 228 7.17 -3.22 14.99
C LEU A 228 6.40 -4.42 15.58
N GLU A 229 5.06 -4.37 15.62
CA GLU A 229 4.19 -5.43 16.19
C GLU A 229 4.37 -6.78 15.51
N PHE A 230 4.76 -6.77 14.24
CA PHE A 230 5.01 -7.99 13.45
C PHE A 230 6.20 -8.81 13.97
N LEU A 231 7.05 -8.23 14.83
CA LEU A 231 8.13 -8.96 15.48
C LEU A 231 7.61 -9.93 16.54
N GLY A 232 6.36 -9.78 17.00
CA GLY A 232 5.76 -10.60 18.06
C GLY A 232 6.49 -10.47 19.40
N LEU A 233 7.26 -9.39 19.58
CA LEU A 233 7.98 -9.11 20.81
C LEU A 233 7.05 -8.38 21.78
N ASN A 234 7.12 -8.74 23.05
CA ASN A 234 6.59 -7.94 24.14
C ASN A 234 7.75 -7.19 24.81
N GLU A 235 7.47 -6.12 25.53
CA GLU A 235 8.50 -5.27 26.17
C GLU A 235 9.50 -6.05 27.03
N ARG A 236 9.09 -7.22 27.56
CA ARG A 236 9.96 -8.10 28.37
C ARG A 236 10.90 -8.97 27.55
N ALA A 237 10.67 -9.10 26.25
CA ALA A 237 11.47 -9.94 25.34
C ALA A 237 12.64 -9.16 24.70
N LEU A 238 12.63 -7.84 24.75
CA LEU A 238 13.74 -6.98 24.29
C LEU A 238 14.77 -6.81 25.42
N VAL A 239 15.74 -7.69 25.44
CA VAL A 239 16.81 -7.66 26.44
C VAL A 239 18.01 -6.85 25.94
N THR A 240 18.29 -6.91 24.63
CA THR A 240 19.43 -6.21 24.01
C THR A 240 19.08 -5.57 22.65
N GLU A 241 19.89 -4.61 22.20
CA GLU A 241 19.81 -4.03 20.86
C GLU A 241 20.02 -5.10 19.77
N ASN A 242 20.88 -6.08 20.03
CA ASN A 242 21.13 -7.21 19.14
C ASN A 242 19.86 -8.10 18.94
N ASP A 243 19.05 -8.28 20.00
CA ASP A 243 17.81 -9.06 19.91
C ASP A 243 16.79 -8.35 19.00
N LEU A 244 16.67 -7.02 19.15
CA LEU A 244 15.82 -6.19 18.28
C LEU A 244 16.31 -6.24 16.84
N GLU A 245 17.61 -6.05 16.62
CA GLU A 245 18.23 -6.10 15.29
C GLU A 245 17.99 -7.46 14.62
N GLN A 246 18.22 -8.57 15.33
CA GLN A 246 18.01 -9.91 14.79
C GLN A 246 16.53 -10.14 14.44
N SER A 247 15.62 -9.72 15.30
CA SER A 247 14.19 -9.84 15.06
C SER A 247 13.72 -9.03 13.84
N ILE A 248 14.30 -7.84 13.61
CA ILE A 248 14.06 -7.04 12.41
C ILE A 248 14.55 -7.79 11.15
N LEU A 249 15.72 -8.39 11.22
CA LEU A 249 16.29 -9.12 10.08
C LEU A 249 15.50 -10.39 9.75
N ASP A 250 15.06 -11.12 10.75
CA ASP A 250 14.20 -12.30 10.57
C ASP A 250 12.85 -11.93 9.94
N ASN A 251 12.42 -10.68 10.10
CA ASN A 251 11.20 -10.12 9.54
C ASN A 251 11.44 -8.94 8.58
N LEU A 252 12.58 -8.94 7.88
CA LEU A 252 13.05 -7.82 7.06
C LEU A 252 12.00 -7.29 6.06
N GLN A 253 11.23 -8.19 5.46
CA GLN A 253 10.17 -7.80 4.52
C GLN A 253 9.13 -6.88 5.19
N HIS A 254 8.66 -7.24 6.39
CA HIS A 254 7.70 -6.43 7.13
C HIS A 254 8.30 -5.11 7.60
N PHE A 255 9.56 -5.14 8.04
CA PHE A 255 10.27 -3.92 8.40
C PHE A 255 10.40 -2.94 7.23
N LEU A 256 10.76 -3.44 6.04
CA LEU A 256 10.84 -2.61 4.84
C LEU A 256 9.48 -2.02 4.44
N LEU A 257 8.39 -2.77 4.62
CA LEU A 257 7.04 -2.27 4.39
C LEU A 257 6.66 -1.17 5.38
N GLU A 258 7.05 -1.30 6.63
CA GLU A 258 6.80 -0.29 7.67
C GLU A 258 7.63 0.98 7.43
N MET A 259 8.89 0.84 7.05
CA MET A 259 9.77 1.97 6.72
C MET A 259 9.28 2.76 5.50
N GLY A 260 8.57 2.11 4.59
CA GLY A 260 8.02 2.74 3.40
C GLY A 260 8.60 2.22 2.09
N HIS A 261 8.19 2.86 0.99
CA HIS A 261 8.55 2.41 -0.35
C HIS A 261 9.89 2.98 -0.82
N GLY A 262 10.75 2.12 -1.33
CA GLY A 262 12.02 2.52 -1.95
C GLY A 262 13.25 2.09 -1.19
N PHE A 263 13.11 1.51 -0.01
CA PHE A 263 14.22 0.98 0.77
C PHE A 263 14.74 -0.32 0.15
N CYS A 264 16.06 -0.40 0.03
CA CYS A 264 16.80 -1.60 -0.38
C CYS A 264 17.82 -1.91 0.72
N PHE A 265 17.73 -3.08 1.34
CA PHE A 265 18.68 -3.48 2.38
C PHE A 265 20.07 -3.67 1.78
N GLU A 266 21.08 -3.07 2.39
CA GLU A 266 22.47 -3.15 1.97
C GLU A 266 23.32 -3.95 2.95
N ALA A 267 23.31 -3.59 4.22
CA ALA A 267 24.17 -4.21 5.22
C ALA A 267 23.57 -4.17 6.64
N ARG A 268 23.99 -5.18 7.42
CA ARG A 268 23.89 -5.23 8.87
C ARG A 268 25.25 -4.98 9.47
N GLN A 269 25.32 -4.31 10.64
CA GLN A 269 26.56 -4.07 11.38
C GLN A 269 27.69 -3.62 10.46
N LYS A 270 27.38 -2.60 9.64
CA LYS A 270 28.33 -2.07 8.65
C LYS A 270 29.55 -1.49 9.38
N ARG A 271 30.68 -2.15 9.18
CA ARG A 271 31.93 -1.68 9.78
C ARG A 271 32.38 -0.37 9.14
N ILE A 272 32.66 0.60 9.96
CA ILE A 272 33.20 1.93 9.64
C ILE A 272 34.55 2.03 10.33
N LEU A 273 35.60 2.34 9.57
CA LEU A 273 36.94 2.57 10.11
C LEU A 273 37.24 4.06 10.06
N ILE A 274 37.46 4.66 11.23
CA ILE A 274 37.86 6.06 11.37
C ILE A 274 39.15 6.05 12.19
N ASP A 275 40.24 6.53 11.60
CA ASP A 275 41.59 6.38 12.12
C ASP A 275 41.91 4.89 12.41
N GLU A 276 42.14 4.52 13.66
CA GLU A 276 42.41 3.14 14.09
C GLU A 276 41.19 2.46 14.76
N ASP A 277 40.07 3.19 14.94
CA ASP A 277 38.89 2.71 15.65
C ASP A 277 37.81 2.16 14.71
N TYR A 278 37.19 1.06 15.14
CA TYR A 278 36.08 0.43 14.46
C TYR A 278 34.74 0.81 15.08
N PHE A 279 33.86 1.31 14.24
CA PHE A 279 32.46 1.58 14.57
C PHE A 279 31.56 0.69 13.73
N PHE A 280 30.33 0.51 14.17
CA PHE A 280 29.37 -0.34 13.46
C PHE A 280 28.03 0.38 13.40
N ALA A 281 27.52 0.57 12.17
CA ALA A 281 26.16 1.04 11.94
C ALA A 281 25.22 -0.17 11.92
N ASP A 282 24.14 -0.16 12.72
CA ASP A 282 23.27 -1.32 12.92
C ASP A 282 22.67 -1.81 11.60
N LEU A 283 21.95 -0.95 10.88
CA LEU A 283 21.38 -1.30 9.59
C LEU A 283 21.66 -0.20 8.56
N VAL A 284 22.06 -0.60 7.37
CA VAL A 284 22.27 0.30 6.23
C VAL A 284 21.36 -0.09 5.09
N PHE A 285 20.66 0.90 4.54
CA PHE A 285 19.81 0.79 3.39
C PHE A 285 20.24 1.77 2.29
N TYR A 286 19.94 1.46 1.06
CA TYR A 286 19.92 2.42 -0.03
C TYR A 286 18.48 2.74 -0.42
N HIS A 287 18.16 4.02 -0.51
CA HIS A 287 16.81 4.43 -0.89
C HIS A 287 16.79 4.84 -2.38
N ARG A 288 16.23 3.96 -3.23
CA ARG A 288 16.29 4.11 -4.69
C ARG A 288 15.59 5.33 -5.26
N ILE A 289 14.58 5.88 -4.56
CA ILE A 289 13.83 7.06 -5.00
C ILE A 289 14.57 8.33 -4.58
N LEU A 290 15.01 8.39 -3.33
CA LEU A 290 15.80 9.50 -2.80
C LEU A 290 17.26 9.47 -3.27
N LYS A 291 17.71 8.35 -3.85
CA LYS A 291 19.09 8.14 -4.31
C LYS A 291 20.14 8.44 -3.24
N CYS A 292 19.95 7.91 -2.05
CA CYS A 292 20.86 8.13 -0.92
C CYS A 292 20.93 6.89 -0.02
N HIS A 293 22.02 6.79 0.75
CA HIS A 293 22.13 5.82 1.83
C HIS A 293 21.27 6.27 3.03
N ILE A 294 20.68 5.31 3.71
CA ILE A 294 19.94 5.52 4.96
C ILE A 294 20.58 4.65 6.03
N ILE A 295 21.11 5.28 7.06
CA ILE A 295 21.72 4.62 8.20
C ILE A 295 20.70 4.60 9.34
N VAL A 296 20.37 3.40 9.83
CA VAL A 296 19.41 3.22 10.93
C VAL A 296 20.17 2.72 12.15
N GLU A 297 20.05 3.45 13.24
CA GLU A 297 20.54 3.09 14.57
C GLU A 297 19.36 2.69 15.45
N LEU A 298 19.51 1.58 16.15
CA LEU A 298 18.49 0.99 17.01
C LEU A 298 18.86 1.18 18.46
N LYS A 299 17.93 1.70 19.28
CA LYS A 299 18.10 1.85 20.73
C LYS A 299 16.88 1.30 21.45
N ILE A 300 17.11 0.47 22.46
CA ILE A 300 16.05 -0.11 23.29
C ILE A 300 15.63 0.77 24.46
N ASP A 301 16.23 1.94 24.60
CA ASP A 301 15.93 2.92 25.63
C ASP A 301 15.42 4.24 25.01
N LYS A 302 15.20 5.23 25.89
CA LYS A 302 14.81 6.57 25.46
C LYS A 302 15.96 7.32 24.79
N PHE A 303 15.61 8.29 23.96
CA PHE A 303 16.55 9.14 23.25
C PHE A 303 17.59 9.79 24.18
N ARG A 304 18.86 9.75 23.77
CA ARG A 304 20.00 10.46 24.38
C ARG A 304 20.76 11.22 23.30
N HIS A 305 21.36 12.33 23.67
CA HIS A 305 22.07 13.20 22.71
C HIS A 305 23.32 12.54 22.11
N GLU A 306 23.96 11.61 22.82
CA GLU A 306 25.12 10.85 22.36
C GLU A 306 24.78 10.03 21.10
N TYR A 307 23.57 9.48 21.02
CA TYR A 307 23.13 8.69 19.88
C TYR A 307 23.03 9.54 18.60
N ALA A 308 22.54 10.78 18.73
CA ALA A 308 22.49 11.70 17.60
C ALA A 308 23.89 12.11 17.15
N SER A 309 24.83 12.29 18.07
CA SER A 309 26.24 12.60 17.77
C SER A 309 26.92 11.44 17.07
N GLN A 310 26.71 10.20 17.52
CA GLN A 310 27.21 8.99 16.87
C GLN A 310 26.68 8.86 15.44
N LEU A 311 25.38 8.99 15.26
CA LEU A 311 24.75 8.92 13.93
C LEU A 311 25.24 10.02 13.01
N ASN A 312 25.46 11.24 13.52
CA ASN A 312 26.04 12.35 12.76
C ASN A 312 27.46 12.04 12.26
N MET A 313 28.27 11.38 13.08
CA MET A 313 29.60 10.93 12.68
C MET A 313 29.50 9.92 11.51
N TYR A 314 28.57 8.98 11.59
CA TYR A 314 28.34 8.03 10.49
C TYR A 314 27.90 8.71 9.19
N LEU A 315 26.97 9.69 9.30
CA LEU A 315 26.56 10.44 8.10
C LEU A 315 27.74 11.18 7.46
N ASN A 316 28.61 11.80 8.27
CA ASN A 316 29.78 12.50 7.75
C ASN A 316 30.75 11.53 7.06
N TYR A 317 30.99 10.34 7.65
CA TYR A 317 31.78 9.29 7.01
C TYR A 317 31.15 8.85 5.68
N PHE A 318 29.88 8.57 5.65
CA PHE A 318 29.20 8.17 4.40
C PHE A 318 29.23 9.26 3.33
N LYS A 319 29.17 10.53 3.70
CA LYS A 319 29.32 11.65 2.76
C LYS A 319 30.72 11.72 2.16
N ALA A 320 31.74 11.48 2.98
CA ALA A 320 33.14 11.62 2.57
C ALA A 320 33.63 10.39 1.78
N GLU A 321 33.28 9.18 2.25
CA GLU A 321 33.95 7.95 1.80
C GLU A 321 33.06 7.02 0.96
N VAL A 322 31.73 7.11 1.09
CA VAL A 322 30.80 6.13 0.49
C VAL A 322 29.95 6.75 -0.62
N MET A 323 29.53 8.00 -0.45
CA MET A 323 28.60 8.68 -1.35
C MET A 323 29.18 8.80 -2.76
N GLN A 324 28.39 8.38 -3.77
CA GLN A 324 28.75 8.57 -5.18
C GLN A 324 28.33 9.97 -5.67
N PRO A 325 28.92 10.48 -6.76
CA PRO A 325 28.65 11.84 -7.25
C PRO A 325 27.20 12.13 -7.64
N ASP A 326 26.44 11.09 -8.01
CA ASP A 326 25.03 11.18 -8.40
C ASP A 326 24.05 10.89 -7.23
N ASN A 327 24.59 10.63 -6.04
CA ASN A 327 23.79 10.39 -4.84
C ASN A 327 23.48 11.70 -4.11
N ASN A 328 22.29 11.73 -3.50
CA ASN A 328 21.96 12.75 -2.51
C ASN A 328 22.64 12.43 -1.16
N PRO A 329 22.79 13.43 -0.29
CA PRO A 329 23.38 13.24 1.03
C PRO A 329 22.66 12.13 1.82
N PRO A 330 23.42 11.34 2.61
CA PRO A 330 22.84 10.26 3.39
C PRO A 330 21.90 10.77 4.47
N ILE A 331 21.00 9.90 4.91
CA ILE A 331 19.98 10.15 5.91
C ILE A 331 20.23 9.23 7.10
N GLY A 332 20.15 9.78 8.30
CA GLY A 332 20.22 9.03 9.56
C GLY A 332 18.85 8.89 10.21
N ILE A 333 18.48 7.69 10.59
CA ILE A 333 17.26 7.38 11.36
C ILE A 333 17.68 6.76 12.67
N LEU A 334 17.35 7.41 13.77
CA LEU A 334 17.52 6.87 15.11
C LEU A 334 16.19 6.37 15.64
N LEU A 335 16.06 5.06 15.82
CA LEU A 335 14.88 4.42 16.39
C LEU A 335 15.08 4.23 17.90
N CYS A 336 14.16 4.76 18.72
CA CYS A 336 14.19 4.64 20.18
C CYS A 336 12.78 4.42 20.74
N THR A 337 12.67 3.93 21.96
CA THR A 337 11.38 3.66 22.62
C THR A 337 10.62 4.92 22.98
N GLU A 338 11.34 5.98 23.36
CA GLU A 338 10.77 7.27 23.75
C GLU A 338 11.63 8.43 23.25
N LYS A 339 11.00 9.54 22.93
CA LYS A 339 11.68 10.79 22.58
C LYS A 339 10.94 11.99 23.18
N GLY A 340 11.68 12.94 23.70
CA GLY A 340 11.14 14.26 24.06
C GLY A 340 11.45 15.24 22.94
N ASP A 341 10.44 15.82 22.31
CA ASP A 341 10.64 16.69 21.13
C ASP A 341 11.53 17.89 21.41
N THR A 342 11.42 18.48 22.60
CA THR A 342 12.29 19.59 23.03
C THR A 342 13.76 19.14 23.16
N LEU A 343 14.01 17.97 23.76
CA LEU A 343 15.36 17.42 23.90
C LEU A 343 15.96 17.10 22.52
N VAL A 344 15.20 16.45 21.64
CA VAL A 344 15.62 16.15 20.26
C VAL A 344 15.98 17.43 19.53
N LYS A 345 15.11 18.47 19.60
CA LYS A 345 15.34 19.76 18.95
C LYS A 345 16.68 20.38 19.36
N TYR A 346 17.01 20.38 20.65
CA TYR A 346 18.28 20.96 21.13
C TYR A 346 19.48 20.06 20.87
N ALA A 347 19.31 18.75 20.98
CA ALA A 347 20.39 17.78 20.76
C ALA A 347 20.80 17.67 19.28
N THR A 348 19.89 17.90 18.36
CA THR A 348 20.18 17.89 16.92
C THR A 348 20.52 19.27 16.35
N ALA A 349 20.42 20.32 17.15
CA ALA A 349 20.76 21.67 16.72
C ALA A 349 22.26 21.76 16.35
N GLY A 350 22.56 22.12 15.10
CA GLY A 350 23.92 22.17 14.57
C GLY A 350 24.49 20.86 14.06
N LEU A 351 23.76 19.75 14.15
CA LEU A 351 24.08 18.48 13.48
C LEU A 351 23.53 18.49 12.05
N ASP A 352 23.76 17.37 11.34
CA ASP A 352 23.21 17.19 10.00
C ASP A 352 21.67 17.31 10.01
N PRO A 353 21.08 18.13 9.12
CA PRO A 353 19.62 18.28 9.02
C PRO A 353 18.89 17.01 8.59
N ASN A 354 19.61 16.02 8.06
CA ASN A 354 19.07 14.73 7.63
C ASN A 354 19.04 13.69 8.75
N ILE A 355 19.17 14.08 10.02
CA ILE A 355 18.99 13.18 11.17
C ILE A 355 17.53 13.22 11.63
N PHE A 356 16.91 12.05 11.63
CA PHE A 356 15.52 11.85 12.06
C PHE A 356 15.48 10.94 13.28
N VAL A 357 14.97 11.46 14.40
CA VAL A 357 14.74 10.68 15.63
C VAL A 357 13.28 10.20 15.61
N GLN A 358 13.10 8.89 15.62
CA GLN A 358 11.79 8.25 15.50
C GLN A 358 11.49 7.41 16.74
N LYS A 359 10.25 7.48 17.22
CA LYS A 359 9.74 6.52 18.19
C LYS A 359 9.29 5.27 17.46
N TYR A 360 9.66 4.09 17.97
CA TYR A 360 9.04 2.84 17.52
C TYR A 360 8.10 2.28 18.59
N MET A 361 7.12 1.49 18.17
CA MET A 361 6.16 0.80 19.02
C MET A 361 6.19 -0.69 18.69
N ILE A 362 6.19 -1.53 19.72
CA ILE A 362 6.24 -2.99 19.59
C ILE A 362 4.84 -3.57 19.43
N GLU A 363 3.84 -2.87 19.97
CA GLU A 363 2.42 -3.24 19.89
C GLU A 363 1.65 -2.26 19.03
N LEU A 364 0.55 -2.70 18.45
CA LEU A 364 -0.36 -1.80 17.77
C LEU A 364 -0.97 -0.84 18.79
N PRO A 365 -0.97 0.46 18.49
CA PRO A 365 -1.59 1.43 19.40
C PRO A 365 -3.09 1.16 19.56
N SER A 366 -3.59 1.34 20.77
CA SER A 366 -5.02 1.29 21.06
C SER A 366 -5.77 2.42 20.34
N GLU A 367 -7.09 2.29 20.21
CA GLU A 367 -7.92 3.33 19.58
C GLU A 367 -7.83 4.67 20.32
N GLU A 368 -7.67 4.61 21.65
CA GLU A 368 -7.49 5.78 22.52
C GLU A 368 -6.16 6.48 22.23
N GLU A 369 -5.05 5.75 22.22
CA GLU A 369 -3.71 6.28 21.91
C GLU A 369 -3.64 6.90 20.52
N ILE A 370 -4.34 6.31 19.57
CA ILE A 370 -4.46 6.84 18.20
C ILE A 370 -5.21 8.18 18.20
N LYS A 371 -6.31 8.28 18.94
CA LYS A 371 -7.08 9.54 19.08
C LYS A 371 -6.24 10.62 19.74
N GLU A 372 -5.49 10.30 20.78
CA GLU A 372 -4.58 11.21 21.46
C GLU A 372 -3.44 11.65 20.55
N PHE A 373 -2.84 10.73 19.77
CA PHE A 373 -1.81 11.06 18.78
C PHE A 373 -2.33 12.03 17.70
N ILE A 374 -3.53 11.80 17.19
CA ILE A 374 -4.17 12.69 16.21
C ILE A 374 -4.47 14.06 16.85
N ALA A 375 -4.96 14.07 18.09
CA ALA A 375 -5.27 15.31 18.83
C ALA A 375 -4.02 16.11 19.18
N SER A 376 -2.95 15.47 19.68
CA SER A 376 -1.68 16.10 20.04
C SER A 376 -0.88 16.59 18.82
N SER A 377 -1.18 16.05 17.66
CA SER A 377 -0.55 16.44 16.39
C SER A 377 -1.19 17.68 15.72
N ASN A 378 -2.18 18.30 16.37
CA ASN A 378 -2.88 19.51 15.87
C ASN A 378 -2.32 20.83 16.40
N TYR A 379 -1.08 20.86 16.92
CA TYR A 379 -0.37 22.09 17.31
C TYR A 379 0.79 22.42 16.39
#